data_48330a7902d825772899bc8b083a9f30
#
_entry.id   48330a7902d825772899bc8b083a9f30
#
_cell.length_a   1.000
_cell.length_b   1.000
_cell.length_c   1.000
_cell.angle_alpha   90.00
_cell.angle_beta   90.00
_cell.angle_gamma   90.00
#
_symmetry.space_group_name_H-M   'P 1'
#
loop_
_entity.id
_entity.type
_entity.pdbx_description
1 polymer ?
#
loop_
_entity_poly.entity_id
_entity_poly.type
_entity_poly.pdbx_seq_one_letter_code
_entity_poly.pdbx_strand_id
1 'polypeptide(L)'
;GETTFRMKTPIRYAGGKSKAYNTISEHLPFFPKPKRIISPFIGGGSLEVRWASEQNIPVLGFDVFWCLTNYWKNQLNNPREVYEILHSLKCNKSEYNKVKEELQRWDEVQLLFKDWPTDHYKREPKHIDDLLGAAYYFYNHNLSFGPAFLGWFSSVYKDEKKYTKMIERVRDFKCSNLQVENKSFEEVIPNFPNDMIYLDPPYYMEKDSDNKMFK
;
A
#
# COMPACT_ATOMS: atom_id res chain seq x y z
N GLY A 1 18.33 11.35 25.75
CA GLY A 1 18.15 11.59 24.32
C GLY A 1 16.70 11.45 23.95
N GLU A 2 16.16 12.47 23.32
CA GLU A 2 14.81 12.40 22.78
C GLU A 2 14.73 11.26 21.76
N THR A 3 13.94 10.25 22.07
CA THR A 3 13.59 9.19 21.11
C THR A 3 12.73 9.83 20.03
N THR A 4 13.32 10.09 18.88
CA THR A 4 12.59 10.59 17.72
C THR A 4 11.57 9.51 17.33
N PHE A 5 10.29 9.82 17.51
CA PHE A 5 9.22 8.91 17.08
C PHE A 5 9.25 8.80 15.56
N ARG A 6 9.42 7.56 15.06
CA ARG A 6 9.37 7.27 13.64
C ARG A 6 8.05 6.61 13.29
N MET A 7 7.28 7.28 12.43
CA MET A 7 6.04 6.72 11.90
C MET A 7 6.34 5.59 10.93
N LYS A 8 5.72 4.43 11.16
CA LYS A 8 5.85 3.26 10.28
C LYS A 8 4.53 2.96 9.60
N THR A 9 4.59 2.72 8.29
CA THR A 9 3.44 2.20 7.57
C THR A 9 3.08 0.79 8.09
N PRO A 10 1.78 0.47 8.23
CA PRO A 10 1.37 -0.86 8.68
C PRO A 10 1.55 -1.95 7.62
N ILE A 11 1.59 -1.59 6.34
CA ILE A 11 1.75 -2.56 5.26
C ILE A 11 3.24 -2.78 4.94
N ARG A 12 3.64 -4.05 4.79
CA ARG A 12 4.98 -4.40 4.34
C ARG A 12 5.14 -4.04 2.86
N TYR A 13 6.30 -3.50 2.51
CA TYR A 13 6.62 -3.21 1.11
C TYR A 13 8.11 -3.47 0.84
N ALA A 14 8.42 -4.06 -0.30
CA ALA A 14 9.79 -4.37 -0.67
C ALA A 14 10.59 -3.07 -0.87
N GLY A 15 11.82 -3.05 -0.34
CA GLY A 15 12.70 -1.89 -0.43
C GLY A 15 12.45 -0.87 0.69
N GLY A 16 13.11 -1.05 1.83
CA GLY A 16 13.06 -0.09 2.92
C GLY A 16 13.57 1.29 2.47
N LYS A 17 12.68 2.29 2.51
CA LYS A 17 13.01 3.67 2.10
C LYS A 17 13.40 4.58 3.26
N SER A 18 13.73 4.01 4.43
CA SER A 18 14.11 4.79 5.60
C SER A 18 15.34 5.67 5.35
N LYS A 19 16.32 5.16 4.62
CA LYS A 19 17.51 5.94 4.20
C LYS A 19 17.14 7.00 3.18
N ALA A 20 16.28 6.67 2.22
CA ALA A 20 15.82 7.60 1.20
C ALA A 20 15.02 8.76 1.82
N TYR A 21 14.29 8.52 2.91
CA TYR A 21 13.54 9.56 3.60
C TYR A 21 14.42 10.72 4.04
N ASN A 22 15.54 10.42 4.70
CA ASN A 22 16.45 11.47 5.17
C ASN A 22 17.03 12.27 4.00
N THR A 23 17.51 11.58 2.98
CA THR A 23 18.07 12.23 1.78
C THR A 23 17.03 13.09 1.07
N ILE A 24 15.83 12.58 0.84
CA ILE A 24 14.76 13.32 0.17
C ILE A 24 14.31 14.50 1.03
N SER A 25 14.17 14.31 2.34
CA SER A 25 13.74 15.37 3.25
C SER A 25 14.75 16.51 3.32
N GLU A 26 16.05 16.21 3.22
CA GLU A 26 17.12 17.24 3.14
C GLU A 26 17.02 18.08 1.86
N HIS A 27 16.47 17.53 0.78
CA HIS A 27 16.31 18.20 -0.49
C HIS A 27 14.93 18.84 -0.67
N LEU A 28 14.01 18.65 0.27
CA LEU A 28 12.76 19.39 0.27
C LEU A 28 13.05 20.89 0.43
N PRO A 29 12.34 21.77 -0.29
CA PRO A 29 12.53 23.20 -0.14
C PRO A 29 12.32 23.61 1.31
N PHE A 30 13.37 24.13 1.94
CA PHE A 30 13.32 24.53 3.34
C PHE A 30 12.39 25.73 3.56
N PHE A 31 12.24 26.57 2.54
CA PHE A 31 11.39 27.74 2.62
C PHE A 31 10.85 28.13 1.23
N PRO A 32 9.54 28.29 1.11
CA PRO A 32 8.53 27.85 2.11
C PRO A 32 8.39 26.33 2.14
N LYS A 33 7.99 25.79 3.28
CA LYS A 33 7.63 24.39 3.41
C LYS A 33 6.53 24.06 2.39
N PRO A 34 6.57 22.91 1.68
CA PRO A 34 5.52 22.59 0.73
C PRO A 34 4.16 22.57 1.42
N LYS A 35 3.16 23.17 0.78
CA LYS A 35 1.79 23.17 1.31
C LYS A 35 1.18 21.79 1.27
N ARG A 36 1.60 20.97 0.32
CA ARG A 36 1.07 19.65 0.06
C ARG A 36 2.05 18.85 -0.79
N ILE A 37 2.09 17.54 -0.60
CA ILE A 37 2.85 16.63 -1.44
C ILE A 37 1.87 15.73 -2.18
N ILE A 38 2.04 15.59 -3.48
CA ILE A 38 1.29 14.68 -4.34
C ILE A 38 2.15 13.45 -4.61
N SER A 39 1.65 12.27 -4.28
CA SER A 39 2.36 11.00 -4.48
C SER A 39 1.55 10.10 -5.41
N PRO A 40 1.85 10.13 -6.74
CA PRO A 40 1.09 9.37 -7.74
C PRO A 40 1.30 7.85 -7.69
N PHE A 41 2.30 7.39 -6.96
CA PHE A 41 2.65 5.97 -6.80
C PHE A 41 2.87 5.65 -5.33
N ILE A 42 1.81 5.76 -4.52
CA ILE A 42 1.96 5.65 -3.07
C ILE A 42 2.49 4.30 -2.60
N GLY A 43 2.04 3.20 -3.24
CA GLY A 43 2.47 1.87 -2.83
C GLY A 43 2.32 1.63 -1.33
N GLY A 44 3.40 1.24 -0.67
CA GLY A 44 3.43 1.00 0.78
C GLY A 44 3.40 2.26 1.64
N GLY A 45 3.58 3.44 1.08
CA GLY A 45 3.44 4.72 1.76
C GLY A 45 4.49 5.01 2.82
N SER A 46 5.65 4.38 2.77
CA SER A 46 6.67 4.50 3.83
C SER A 46 7.18 5.93 4.03
N LEU A 47 7.31 6.71 2.96
CA LEU A 47 7.72 8.13 3.04
C LEU A 47 6.52 9.03 3.31
N GLU A 48 5.41 8.77 2.66
CA GLU A 48 4.19 9.57 2.73
C GLU A 48 3.65 9.65 4.15
N VAL A 49 3.62 8.52 4.88
CA VAL A 49 3.17 8.51 6.29
C VAL A 49 4.09 9.34 7.19
N ARG A 50 5.39 9.36 6.89
CA ARG A 50 6.35 10.14 7.67
C ARG A 50 6.23 11.64 7.40
N TRP A 51 6.10 12.05 6.14
CA TRP A 51 5.87 13.46 5.80
C TRP A 51 4.56 13.96 6.42
N ALA A 52 3.51 13.17 6.32
CA ALA A 52 2.21 13.55 6.87
C ALA A 52 2.23 13.65 8.40
N SER A 53 2.88 12.71 9.09
CA SER A 53 2.87 12.63 10.55
C SER A 53 4.02 13.36 11.22
N GLU A 54 5.25 13.19 10.74
CA GLU A 54 6.43 13.75 11.40
C GLU A 54 6.66 15.20 10.99
N GLN A 55 6.37 15.56 9.75
CA GLN A 55 6.56 16.91 9.23
C GLN A 55 5.28 17.72 9.12
N ASN A 56 4.15 17.08 9.40
CA ASN A 56 2.83 17.71 9.35
C ASN A 56 2.51 18.33 7.97
N ILE A 57 2.94 17.67 6.91
CA ILE A 57 2.67 18.09 5.54
C ILE A 57 1.50 17.26 5.00
N PRO A 58 0.40 17.87 4.50
CA PRO A 58 -0.66 17.14 3.86
C PRO A 58 -0.15 16.38 2.64
N VAL A 59 -0.52 15.08 2.55
CA VAL A 59 -0.13 14.21 1.45
C VAL A 59 -1.38 13.64 0.77
N LEU A 60 -1.44 13.77 -0.54
CA LEU A 60 -2.40 13.07 -1.38
C LEU A 60 -1.68 11.95 -2.11
N GLY A 61 -2.02 10.72 -1.76
CA GLY A 61 -1.48 9.52 -2.39
C GLY A 61 -2.44 8.95 -3.41
N PHE A 62 -1.89 8.40 -4.47
CA PHE A 62 -2.64 7.77 -5.55
C PHE A 62 -1.98 6.48 -5.97
N ASP A 63 -2.77 5.56 -6.47
CA ASP A 63 -2.27 4.34 -7.11
C ASP A 63 -3.34 3.82 -8.07
N VAL A 64 -2.90 3.09 -9.09
CA VAL A 64 -3.82 2.49 -10.06
C VAL A 64 -4.39 1.16 -9.56
N PHE A 65 -3.72 0.52 -8.61
CA PHE A 65 -4.14 -0.77 -8.11
C PHE A 65 -5.25 -0.61 -7.06
N TRP A 66 -6.47 -0.94 -7.44
CA TRP A 66 -7.64 -0.72 -6.58
C TRP A 66 -7.54 -1.43 -5.23
N CYS A 67 -7.05 -2.66 -5.19
CA CYS A 67 -6.93 -3.40 -3.92
C CYS A 67 -6.07 -2.66 -2.90
N LEU A 68 -4.98 -2.07 -3.36
CA LEU A 68 -4.08 -1.29 -2.52
C LEU A 68 -4.73 0.00 -2.03
N THR A 69 -5.35 0.75 -2.92
CA THR A 69 -5.99 2.02 -2.53
C THR A 69 -7.22 1.79 -1.67
N ASN A 70 -7.97 0.73 -1.92
CA ASN A 70 -9.08 0.32 -1.07
C ASN A 70 -8.59 -0.04 0.34
N TYR A 71 -7.48 -0.76 0.44
CA TYR A 71 -6.83 -1.01 1.73
C TYR A 71 -6.50 0.31 2.43
N TRP A 72 -5.81 1.24 1.75
CA TRP A 72 -5.43 2.52 2.35
C TRP A 72 -6.62 3.31 2.85
N LYS A 73 -7.68 3.40 2.07
CA LYS A 73 -8.90 4.11 2.49
C LYS A 73 -9.49 3.51 3.77
N ASN A 74 -9.56 2.20 3.86
CA ASN A 74 -10.08 1.52 5.03
C ASN A 74 -9.12 1.57 6.22
N GLN A 75 -7.82 1.51 5.98
CA GLN A 75 -6.81 1.71 7.03
C GLN A 75 -6.94 3.09 7.67
N LEU A 76 -7.19 4.12 6.87
CA LEU A 76 -7.30 5.49 7.35
C LEU A 76 -8.65 5.80 7.99
N ASN A 77 -9.71 5.22 7.47
CA ASN A 77 -11.08 5.55 7.88
C ASN A 77 -11.73 4.51 8.80
N ASN A 78 -11.36 3.23 8.66
CA ASN A 78 -12.00 2.11 9.36
C ASN A 78 -10.97 1.14 9.94
N PRO A 79 -9.94 1.61 10.66
CA PRO A 79 -8.85 0.73 11.12
C PRO A 79 -9.31 -0.36 12.09
N ARG A 80 -10.28 -0.05 12.94
CA ARG A 80 -10.81 -1.02 13.90
C ARG A 80 -11.55 -2.16 13.21
N GLU A 81 -12.35 -1.84 12.22
CA GLU A 81 -13.13 -2.82 11.46
C GLU A 81 -12.21 -3.73 10.64
N VAL A 82 -11.16 -3.17 10.02
CA VAL A 82 -10.11 -3.97 9.35
C VAL A 82 -9.44 -4.89 10.35
N TYR A 83 -9.07 -4.38 11.51
CA TYR A 83 -8.47 -5.16 12.59
C TYR A 83 -9.38 -6.33 13.01
N GLU A 84 -10.66 -6.11 13.19
CA GLU A 84 -11.59 -7.16 13.63
C GLU A 84 -11.69 -8.30 12.62
N ILE A 85 -11.70 -8.00 11.33
CA ILE A 85 -11.65 -9.05 10.30
C ILE A 85 -10.32 -9.82 10.38
N LEU A 86 -9.20 -9.10 10.47
CA LEU A 86 -7.89 -9.74 10.60
C LEU A 86 -7.77 -10.59 11.85
N HIS A 87 -8.36 -10.14 12.96
CA HIS A 87 -8.38 -10.88 14.21
C HIS A 87 -9.19 -12.17 14.11
N SER A 88 -10.21 -12.21 13.26
CA SER A 88 -11.00 -13.42 13.00
C SER A 88 -10.29 -14.45 12.12
N LEU A 89 -9.25 -14.05 11.40
CA LEU A 89 -8.48 -14.92 10.52
C LEU A 89 -7.36 -15.64 11.30
N LYS A 90 -7.13 -16.89 10.96
CA LYS A 90 -6.01 -17.66 11.53
C LYS A 90 -4.72 -17.41 10.76
N CYS A 91 -3.60 -17.33 11.46
CA CYS A 91 -2.29 -17.15 10.83
C CYS A 91 -1.67 -18.52 10.45
N ASN A 92 -2.29 -19.21 9.54
CA ASN A 92 -1.82 -20.50 9.06
C ASN A 92 -2.00 -20.65 7.55
N LYS A 93 -1.35 -21.65 6.98
CA LYS A 93 -1.36 -21.89 5.54
C LYS A 93 -2.76 -22.17 4.99
N SER A 94 -3.59 -22.89 5.74
CA SER A 94 -4.95 -23.21 5.32
C SER A 94 -5.80 -21.95 5.14
N GLU A 95 -5.78 -21.05 6.13
CA GLU A 95 -6.49 -19.78 6.06
C GLU A 95 -5.91 -18.87 4.97
N TYR A 96 -4.58 -18.80 4.91
CA TYR A 96 -3.91 -18.03 3.87
C TYR A 96 -4.36 -18.47 2.45
N ASN A 97 -4.45 -19.77 2.22
CA ASN A 97 -4.88 -20.29 0.91
C ASN A 97 -6.33 -19.95 0.61
N LYS A 98 -7.22 -19.98 1.61
CA LYS A 98 -8.62 -19.59 1.44
C LYS A 98 -8.74 -18.11 1.06
N VAL A 99 -8.01 -17.25 1.75
CA VAL A 99 -7.97 -15.81 1.43
C VAL A 99 -7.41 -15.59 0.04
N LYS A 100 -6.33 -16.28 -0.30
CA LYS A 100 -5.72 -16.21 -1.63
C LYS A 100 -6.68 -16.62 -2.74
N GLU A 101 -7.46 -17.70 -2.53
CA GLU A 101 -8.47 -18.13 -3.50
C GLU A 101 -9.53 -17.06 -3.76
N GLU A 102 -10.01 -16.37 -2.72
CA GLU A 102 -10.94 -15.27 -2.87
C GLU A 102 -10.34 -14.12 -3.69
N LEU A 103 -9.09 -13.76 -3.41
CA LEU A 103 -8.40 -12.73 -4.16
C LEU A 103 -8.12 -13.15 -5.61
N GLN A 104 -7.82 -14.42 -5.84
CA GLN A 104 -7.62 -14.95 -7.20
C GLN A 104 -8.88 -14.85 -8.05
N ARG A 105 -10.05 -15.02 -7.46
CA ARG A 105 -11.31 -14.84 -8.19
C ARG A 105 -11.45 -13.45 -8.77
N TRP A 106 -10.96 -12.43 -8.06
CA TRP A 106 -10.96 -11.07 -8.60
C TRP A 106 -10.00 -10.93 -9.76
N ASP A 107 -8.81 -11.52 -9.60
CA ASP A 107 -7.79 -11.48 -10.65
C ASP A 107 -8.28 -12.20 -11.91
N GLU A 108 -8.91 -13.36 -11.75
CA GLU A 108 -9.53 -14.09 -12.86
C GLU A 108 -10.62 -13.29 -13.57
N VAL A 109 -11.47 -12.61 -12.82
CA VAL A 109 -12.50 -11.73 -13.37
C VAL A 109 -11.87 -10.59 -14.15
N GLN A 110 -10.79 -10.02 -13.65
CA GLN A 110 -10.04 -8.96 -14.35
C GLN A 110 -9.36 -9.51 -15.60
N LEU A 111 -8.81 -10.72 -15.55
CA LEU A 111 -8.15 -11.36 -16.69
C LEU A 111 -9.12 -11.74 -17.83
N LEU A 112 -10.39 -11.96 -17.53
CA LEU A 112 -11.42 -12.21 -18.56
C LEU A 112 -11.61 -11.01 -19.49
N PHE A 113 -11.12 -9.85 -19.12
CA PHE A 113 -11.26 -8.61 -19.86
C PHE A 113 -9.91 -8.08 -20.34
N LYS A 114 -9.11 -8.93 -20.96
CA LYS A 114 -7.77 -8.60 -21.48
C LYS A 114 -7.74 -7.37 -22.39
N ASP A 115 -8.84 -7.10 -23.09
CA ASP A 115 -8.96 -5.99 -24.02
C ASP A 115 -9.56 -4.74 -23.37
N TRP A 116 -9.62 -4.72 -22.04
CA TRP A 116 -10.09 -3.55 -21.33
C TRP A 116 -9.12 -2.38 -21.49
N PRO A 117 -9.66 -1.15 -21.50
CA PRO A 117 -8.82 0.04 -21.46
C PRO A 117 -7.84 0.00 -20.31
N THR A 118 -6.75 0.73 -20.42
CA THR A 118 -5.67 0.80 -19.43
C THR A 118 -6.14 1.18 -18.01
N ASP A 119 -7.39 1.58 -17.85
CA ASP A 119 -8.01 1.94 -16.58
C ASP A 119 -8.72 0.78 -15.86
N HIS A 120 -8.65 -0.46 -16.38
CA HIS A 120 -9.35 -1.59 -15.75
C HIS A 120 -8.90 -1.85 -14.31
N TYR A 121 -7.68 -1.48 -13.94
CA TYR A 121 -7.19 -1.57 -12.56
C TYR A 121 -7.93 -0.67 -11.56
N LYS A 122 -8.67 0.29 -12.06
CA LYS A 122 -9.48 1.21 -11.24
C LYS A 122 -10.84 0.64 -10.88
N ARG A 123 -11.25 -0.47 -11.53
CA ARG A 123 -12.58 -1.02 -11.33
C ARG A 123 -12.66 -1.78 -10.02
N GLU A 124 -13.70 -1.46 -9.26
CA GLU A 124 -14.01 -2.18 -8.03
C GLU A 124 -14.43 -3.60 -8.35
N PRO A 125 -13.87 -4.61 -7.68
CA PRO A 125 -14.40 -5.98 -7.76
C PRO A 125 -15.86 -6.01 -7.26
N LYS A 126 -16.77 -6.51 -8.08
CA LYS A 126 -18.21 -6.46 -7.78
C LYS A 126 -18.70 -7.52 -6.79
N HIS A 127 -17.85 -8.46 -6.40
CA HIS A 127 -18.25 -9.64 -5.62
C HIS A 127 -17.68 -9.70 -4.23
N ILE A 128 -16.97 -8.67 -3.78
CA ILE A 128 -16.47 -8.58 -2.42
C ILE A 128 -16.76 -7.21 -1.82
N ASP A 129 -17.07 -7.22 -0.54
CA ASP A 129 -17.23 -6.02 0.27
C ASP A 129 -15.90 -5.26 0.37
N ASP A 130 -15.92 -3.93 0.31
CA ASP A 130 -14.74 -3.07 0.37
C ASP A 130 -13.90 -3.32 1.61
N LEU A 131 -14.54 -3.44 2.75
CA LEU A 131 -13.89 -3.66 4.03
C LEU A 131 -13.24 -5.04 4.10
N LEU A 132 -13.96 -6.08 3.66
CA LEU A 132 -13.43 -7.42 3.58
C LEU A 132 -12.26 -7.49 2.59
N GLY A 133 -12.40 -6.82 1.45
CA GLY A 133 -11.35 -6.71 0.45
C GLY A 133 -10.09 -6.07 0.98
N ALA A 134 -10.22 -5.00 1.76
CA ALA A 134 -9.09 -4.33 2.40
C ALA A 134 -8.35 -5.26 3.37
N ALA A 135 -9.08 -5.97 4.22
CA ALA A 135 -8.50 -6.91 5.17
C ALA A 135 -7.84 -8.10 4.47
N TYR A 136 -8.47 -8.68 3.46
CA TYR A 136 -7.93 -9.80 2.70
C TYR A 136 -6.68 -9.42 1.91
N TYR A 137 -6.68 -8.25 1.28
CA TYR A 137 -5.48 -7.74 0.60
C TYR A 137 -4.32 -7.57 1.57
N PHE A 138 -4.55 -6.94 2.72
CA PHE A 138 -3.52 -6.76 3.74
C PHE A 138 -2.99 -8.10 4.23
N TYR A 139 -3.87 -9.03 4.55
CA TYR A 139 -3.51 -10.37 5.04
C TYR A 139 -2.63 -11.11 4.02
N ASN A 140 -3.07 -11.17 2.77
CA ASN A 140 -2.33 -11.84 1.71
C ASN A 140 -0.96 -11.19 1.49
N HIS A 141 -0.93 -9.88 1.34
CA HIS A 141 0.29 -9.14 1.04
C HIS A 141 1.32 -9.28 2.17
N ASN A 142 0.89 -9.11 3.41
CA ASN A 142 1.81 -9.11 4.55
C ASN A 142 2.25 -10.50 4.99
N LEU A 143 1.44 -11.54 4.76
CA LEU A 143 1.79 -12.91 5.10
C LEU A 143 2.52 -13.65 3.96
N SER A 144 2.67 -13.04 2.81
CA SER A 144 3.41 -13.62 1.71
C SER A 144 4.92 -13.59 1.95
N PHE A 145 5.61 -14.55 1.39
CA PHE A 145 7.05 -14.55 1.36
C PHE A 145 7.54 -13.50 0.34
N GLY A 146 8.23 -12.48 0.83
CA GLY A 146 8.44 -11.27 0.04
C GLY A 146 7.10 -10.57 -0.24
N PRO A 147 6.87 -9.33 0.22
CA PRO A 147 5.56 -8.70 0.09
C PRO A 147 5.10 -8.69 -1.37
N ALA A 148 4.10 -9.49 -1.67
CA ALA A 148 3.61 -9.67 -3.04
C ALA A 148 2.14 -10.06 -3.05
N PHE A 149 1.39 -9.51 -4.00
CA PHE A 149 0.02 -9.90 -4.24
C PHE A 149 -0.03 -11.35 -4.78
N LEU A 150 -0.82 -12.19 -4.15
CA LEU A 150 -0.95 -13.62 -4.46
C LEU A 150 0.36 -14.42 -4.35
N GLY A 151 1.27 -13.99 -3.48
CA GLY A 151 2.53 -14.67 -3.23
C GLY A 151 2.38 -15.95 -2.40
N TRP A 152 3.52 -16.56 -2.09
CA TRP A 152 3.60 -17.75 -1.24
C TRP A 152 3.51 -17.40 0.23
N PHE A 153 2.86 -18.26 1.03
CA PHE A 153 2.76 -18.05 2.48
C PHE A 153 4.12 -18.11 3.16
N SER A 154 4.40 -17.09 3.99
CA SER A 154 5.62 -17.02 4.79
C SER A 154 5.45 -17.77 6.12
N SER A 155 6.33 -18.74 6.39
CA SER A 155 6.32 -19.50 7.65
C SER A 155 6.56 -18.63 8.90
N VAL A 156 7.11 -17.42 8.75
CA VAL A 156 7.34 -16.48 9.86
C VAL A 156 6.04 -16.14 10.58
N TYR A 157 4.92 -16.07 9.86
CA TYR A 157 3.63 -15.70 10.42
C TYR A 157 2.82 -16.87 11.00
N LYS A 158 3.41 -18.07 11.07
CA LYS A 158 2.88 -19.14 11.92
C LYS A 158 3.00 -18.79 13.41
N ASP A 159 3.85 -17.83 13.74
CA ASP A 159 3.97 -17.30 15.11
C ASP A 159 2.81 -16.33 15.37
N GLU A 160 1.89 -16.75 16.21
CA GLU A 160 0.70 -15.97 16.58
C GLU A 160 1.04 -14.63 17.22
N LYS A 161 2.15 -14.54 17.95
CA LYS A 161 2.59 -13.28 18.56
C LYS A 161 2.98 -12.26 17.52
N LYS A 162 3.68 -12.67 16.48
CA LYS A 162 4.04 -11.78 15.36
C LYS A 162 2.80 -11.32 14.59
N TYR A 163 1.88 -12.23 14.33
CA TYR A 163 0.61 -11.90 13.68
C TYR A 163 -0.19 -10.92 14.52
N THR A 164 -0.34 -11.16 15.81
CA THR A 164 -1.07 -10.29 16.73
C THR A 164 -0.48 -8.88 16.75
N LYS A 165 0.83 -8.74 16.85
CA LYS A 165 1.49 -7.42 16.82
C LYS A 165 1.24 -6.70 15.49
N MET A 166 1.27 -7.43 14.40
CA MET A 166 1.05 -6.87 13.07
C MET A 166 -0.36 -6.29 12.94
N ILE A 167 -1.38 -7.02 13.34
CA ILE A 167 -2.76 -6.56 13.24
C ILE A 167 -3.10 -5.48 14.27
N GLU A 168 -2.49 -5.49 15.44
CA GLU A 168 -2.62 -4.40 16.41
C GLU A 168 -2.09 -3.08 15.85
N ARG A 169 -1.04 -3.13 15.05
CA ARG A 169 -0.53 -1.94 14.34
C ARG A 169 -1.56 -1.39 13.34
N VAL A 170 -2.32 -2.26 12.69
CA VAL A 170 -3.45 -1.84 11.84
C VAL A 170 -4.50 -1.09 12.65
N ARG A 171 -4.87 -1.65 13.80
CA ARG A 171 -5.86 -1.04 14.69
C ARG A 171 -5.44 0.35 15.16
N ASP A 172 -4.17 0.50 15.52
CA ASP A 172 -3.66 1.68 16.21
C ASP A 172 -3.08 2.74 15.26
N PHE A 173 -2.92 2.40 13.98
CA PHE A 173 -2.36 3.34 13.00
C PHE A 173 -3.35 4.45 12.65
N LYS A 174 -2.88 5.70 12.81
CA LYS A 174 -3.61 6.91 12.45
C LYS A 174 -2.69 7.88 11.71
N CYS A 175 -3.20 8.46 10.64
CA CYS A 175 -2.45 9.44 9.85
C CYS A 175 -3.43 10.45 9.23
N SER A 176 -3.74 11.51 9.98
CA SER A 176 -4.78 12.47 9.62
C SER A 176 -4.47 13.32 8.39
N ASN A 177 -3.18 13.54 8.10
CA ASN A 177 -2.76 14.35 6.94
C ASN A 177 -2.56 13.54 5.66
N LEU A 178 -2.89 12.26 5.66
CA LEU A 178 -2.79 11.40 4.48
C LEU A 178 -4.17 11.07 3.94
N GLN A 179 -4.35 11.29 2.65
CA GLN A 179 -5.51 10.84 1.88
C GLN A 179 -5.03 10.02 0.70
N VAL A 180 -5.78 8.99 0.33
CA VAL A 180 -5.44 8.11 -0.79
C VAL A 180 -6.64 7.92 -1.70
N GLU A 181 -6.42 8.01 -3.01
CA GLU A 181 -7.43 7.79 -4.03
C GLU A 181 -6.91 6.86 -5.14
N ASN A 182 -7.85 6.15 -5.77
CA ASN A 182 -7.55 5.28 -6.88
C ASN A 182 -7.60 6.05 -8.20
N LYS A 183 -6.43 6.51 -8.64
CA LYS A 183 -6.25 7.24 -9.91
C LYS A 183 -4.88 6.95 -10.51
N SER A 184 -4.76 7.02 -11.83
CA SER A 184 -3.48 6.90 -12.52
C SER A 184 -2.69 8.21 -12.45
N PHE A 185 -1.37 8.11 -12.55
CA PHE A 185 -0.50 9.29 -12.60
C PHE A 185 -0.82 10.21 -13.80
N GLU A 186 -1.31 9.66 -14.89
CA GLU A 186 -1.71 10.41 -16.07
C GLU A 186 -2.87 11.36 -15.79
N GLU A 187 -3.79 10.95 -14.93
CA GLU A 187 -4.89 11.80 -14.47
C GLU A 187 -4.45 12.80 -13.40
N VAL A 188 -3.54 12.35 -12.53
CA VAL A 188 -3.16 13.10 -11.34
C VAL A 188 -2.25 14.28 -11.66
N ILE A 189 -1.17 14.03 -12.40
CA ILE A 189 -0.12 15.04 -12.62
C ILE A 189 -0.66 16.34 -13.22
N PRO A 190 -1.51 16.30 -14.28
CA PRO A 190 -2.02 17.55 -14.85
C PRO A 190 -2.92 18.37 -13.92
N ASN A 191 -3.52 17.73 -12.92
CA ASN A 191 -4.46 18.39 -12.00
C ASN A 191 -3.76 19.10 -10.83
N PHE A 192 -2.47 18.92 -10.66
CA PHE A 192 -1.70 19.52 -9.57
C PHE A 192 -0.43 20.23 -10.07
N PRO A 193 -0.58 21.24 -10.97
CA PRO A 193 0.59 21.86 -11.61
C PRO A 193 1.46 22.70 -10.67
N ASN A 194 0.92 23.10 -9.53
CA ASN A 194 1.60 23.99 -8.58
C ASN A 194 2.02 23.28 -7.28
N ASP A 195 1.78 21.97 -7.18
CA ASP A 195 2.13 21.19 -6.00
C ASP A 195 3.46 20.48 -6.18
N MET A 196 4.10 20.14 -5.07
CA MET A 196 5.25 19.24 -5.08
C MET A 196 4.77 17.83 -5.41
N ILE A 197 5.36 17.22 -6.43
CA ILE A 197 5.05 15.86 -6.84
C ILE A 197 6.25 14.98 -6.54
N TYR A 198 6.03 13.92 -5.76
CA TYR A 198 7.01 12.89 -5.50
C TYR A 198 6.81 11.72 -6.46
N LEU A 199 7.77 11.48 -7.33
CA LEU A 199 7.72 10.42 -8.34
C LEU A 199 8.64 9.25 -7.94
N ASP A 200 8.03 8.12 -7.60
CA ASP A 200 8.72 6.86 -7.37
C ASP A 200 7.95 5.75 -8.11
N PRO A 201 8.04 5.73 -9.44
CA PRO A 201 7.31 4.75 -10.24
C PRO A 201 7.80 3.34 -9.93
N PRO A 202 6.91 2.34 -9.94
CA PRO A 202 7.33 0.96 -9.80
C PRO A 202 8.22 0.58 -10.98
N TYR A 203 9.35 -0.04 -10.67
CA TYR A 203 10.19 -0.63 -11.70
C TYR A 203 9.51 -1.92 -12.17
N TYR A 204 8.90 -1.87 -13.35
CA TYR A 204 8.56 -3.11 -14.03
C TYR A 204 9.86 -3.74 -14.51
N MET A 205 10.30 -4.77 -13.82
CA MET A 205 11.28 -5.66 -14.39
C MET A 205 10.55 -6.50 -15.43
N GLU A 206 10.54 -6.05 -16.67
CA GLU A 206 10.27 -6.96 -17.77
C GLU A 206 11.37 -8.00 -17.75
N LYS A 207 10.99 -9.24 -17.51
CA LYS A 207 11.86 -10.35 -17.87
C LYS A 207 11.91 -10.34 -19.38
N ASP A 208 12.98 -9.77 -19.91
CA ASP A 208 13.35 -10.00 -21.28
C ASP A 208 13.46 -11.52 -21.50
N SER A 209 13.10 -11.98 -22.70
CA SER A 209 13.21 -13.38 -23.11
C SER A 209 14.58 -14.00 -22.83
N ASP A 210 15.60 -13.19 -22.62
CA ASP A 210 16.99 -13.58 -22.33
C ASP A 210 17.35 -13.48 -20.83
N ASN A 211 16.39 -13.31 -19.91
CA ASN A 211 16.63 -13.11 -18.49
C ASN A 211 17.56 -11.93 -18.14
N LYS A 212 17.73 -10.99 -19.04
CA LYS A 212 18.48 -9.77 -18.75
C LYS A 212 17.63 -8.83 -17.95
N MET A 213 18.04 -8.59 -16.73
CA MET A 213 17.46 -7.52 -15.93
C MET A 213 17.82 -6.18 -16.56
N PHE A 214 16.84 -5.31 -16.72
CA PHE A 214 17.09 -3.93 -17.09
C PHE A 214 18.04 -3.29 -16.07
N LYS A 215 19.11 -2.75 -16.58
CA LYS A 215 20.06 -1.97 -15.80
C LYS A 215 19.55 -0.56 -15.58
#